data_3fa7a84df8b85639475c25a86a0c1745
#
_entry.id   3fa7a84df8b85639475c25a86a0c1745
#
_cell.length_a   1.000
_cell.length_b   1.000
_cell.length_c   1.000
_cell.angle_alpha   90.00
_cell.angle_beta   90.00
_cell.angle_gamma   90.00
#
_symmetry.space_group_name_H-M   'P 1'
#
loop_
_entity.id
_entity.type
_entity.pdbx_description
1 polymer ?
#
loop_
_entity_poly.entity_id
_entity_poly.type
_entity_poly.pdbx_seq_one_letter_code
_entity_poly.pdbx_strand_id
1 'polypeptide(L)'
;MNRPAITHYHAHIYYNPARTRGRAERLRVRVAEDFPQAKLGRWHDELVGPHPQSMFQIAFPADMFGAFVPWLMLNRDDLVVLIHPETGDDLTDHTAHAAWFGAVLPLRLEAFGSRKSANK
;
A
#
# COMPACT_ATOMS: atom_id res chain seq x y z
N MET A 1 -8.11 9.49 27.87
CA MET A 1 -7.06 9.78 26.89
C MET A 1 -7.56 9.54 25.47
N ASN A 2 -7.36 10.50 24.60
CA ASN A 2 -7.76 10.36 23.20
C ASN A 2 -6.63 9.80 22.38
N ARG A 3 -6.93 8.78 21.60
CA ARG A 3 -6.01 8.28 20.60
C ARG A 3 -6.62 8.42 19.23
N PRO A 4 -5.86 8.89 18.25
CA PRO A 4 -6.37 8.92 16.90
C PRO A 4 -6.76 7.51 16.48
N ALA A 5 -7.94 7.38 15.93
CA ALA A 5 -8.37 6.09 15.41
C ALA A 5 -8.05 6.05 13.92
N ILE A 6 -7.36 5.00 13.51
CA ILE A 6 -7.15 4.76 12.09
C ILE A 6 -8.40 4.07 11.57
N THR A 7 -9.04 4.64 10.57
CA THR A 7 -10.25 4.08 10.00
C THR A 7 -9.98 3.31 8.71
N HIS A 8 -8.94 3.66 7.99
CA HIS A 8 -8.63 3.06 6.69
C HIS A 8 -7.13 2.91 6.51
N TYR A 9 -6.76 1.92 5.68
CA TYR A 9 -5.39 1.64 5.29
C TYR A 9 -5.30 1.50 3.78
N HIS A 10 -4.09 1.71 3.27
CA HIS A 10 -3.73 1.33 1.89
C HIS A 10 -2.63 0.29 1.93
N ALA A 11 -2.74 -0.71 1.09
CA ALA A 11 -1.64 -1.61 0.78
C ALA A 11 -1.25 -1.37 -0.68
N HIS A 12 0.04 -1.13 -0.93
CA HIS A 12 0.55 -0.98 -2.28
C HIS A 12 1.32 -2.25 -2.63
N ILE A 13 0.90 -2.91 -3.70
CA ILE A 13 1.51 -4.15 -4.17
C ILE A 13 2.42 -3.78 -5.34
N TYR A 14 3.73 -3.91 -5.13
CA TYR A 14 4.72 -3.54 -6.14
C TYR A 14 5.02 -4.73 -7.04
N TYR A 15 5.23 -4.45 -8.31
CA TYR A 15 5.56 -5.48 -9.27
C TYR A 15 6.45 -4.91 -10.37
N ASN A 16 7.10 -5.81 -11.10
CA ASN A 16 7.87 -5.47 -12.29
C ASN A 16 7.01 -5.89 -13.49
N PRO A 17 6.61 -4.96 -14.37
CA PRO A 17 5.72 -5.29 -15.49
C PRO A 17 6.24 -6.40 -16.39
N ALA A 18 7.58 -6.50 -16.54
CA ALA A 18 8.18 -7.50 -17.40
C ALA A 18 8.36 -8.86 -16.72
N ARG A 19 8.37 -8.91 -15.37
CA ARG A 19 8.80 -10.13 -14.67
C ARG A 19 7.78 -10.66 -13.66
N THR A 20 7.10 -9.79 -12.93
CA THR A 20 6.26 -10.24 -11.81
C THR A 20 4.82 -9.79 -11.90
N ARG A 21 4.41 -9.14 -13.01
CA ARG A 21 3.02 -8.70 -13.15
C ARG A 21 2.04 -9.88 -13.04
N GLY A 22 2.41 -11.04 -13.56
CA GLY A 22 1.56 -12.21 -13.46
C GLY A 22 1.31 -12.65 -12.02
N ARG A 23 2.33 -12.55 -11.17
CA ARG A 23 2.15 -12.84 -9.73
C ARG A 23 1.18 -11.84 -9.11
N ALA A 24 1.33 -10.57 -9.45
CA ALA A 24 0.46 -9.51 -8.93
C ALA A 24 -0.98 -9.71 -9.40
N GLU A 25 -1.17 -10.14 -10.64
CA GLU A 25 -2.50 -10.41 -11.18
C GLU A 25 -3.19 -11.55 -10.41
N ARG A 26 -2.45 -12.64 -10.13
CA ARG A 26 -3.01 -13.74 -9.37
C ARG A 26 -3.35 -13.34 -7.93
N LEU A 27 -2.48 -12.55 -7.31
CA LEU A 27 -2.74 -12.04 -5.97
C LEU A 27 -4.00 -11.18 -5.96
N ARG A 28 -4.13 -10.28 -6.94
CA ARG A 28 -5.29 -9.40 -7.04
C ARG A 28 -6.60 -10.18 -7.14
N VAL A 29 -6.62 -11.23 -7.94
CA VAL A 29 -7.82 -12.08 -8.07
C VAL A 29 -8.18 -12.69 -6.72
N ARG A 30 -7.20 -13.22 -6.00
CA ARG A 30 -7.44 -13.86 -4.71
C ARG A 30 -7.94 -12.85 -3.67
N VAL A 31 -7.38 -11.64 -3.67
CA VAL A 31 -7.87 -10.59 -2.77
C VAL A 31 -9.32 -10.28 -3.06
N ALA A 32 -9.67 -10.13 -4.34
CA ALA A 32 -11.04 -9.82 -4.72
C ALA A 32 -12.01 -10.92 -4.26
N GLU A 33 -11.59 -12.17 -4.34
CA GLU A 33 -12.43 -13.30 -3.95
C GLU A 33 -12.57 -13.42 -2.43
N ASP A 34 -11.47 -13.30 -1.70
CA ASP A 34 -11.45 -13.59 -0.27
C ASP A 34 -11.76 -12.37 0.58
N PHE A 35 -11.59 -11.16 0.04
CA PHE A 35 -11.81 -9.91 0.77
C PHE A 35 -12.65 -8.96 -0.05
N PRO A 36 -13.96 -9.24 -0.19
CA PRO A 36 -14.82 -8.42 -1.05
C PRO A 36 -14.98 -6.98 -0.58
N GLN A 37 -14.63 -6.66 0.67
CA GLN A 37 -14.66 -5.29 1.16
C GLN A 37 -13.47 -4.47 0.70
N ALA A 38 -12.42 -5.11 0.20
CA ALA A 38 -11.24 -4.40 -0.29
C ALA A 38 -11.57 -3.67 -1.59
N LYS A 39 -11.07 -2.44 -1.70
CA LYS A 39 -11.21 -1.66 -2.94
C LYS A 39 -9.91 -1.74 -3.70
N LEU A 40 -9.96 -2.36 -4.87
CA LEU A 40 -8.79 -2.57 -5.71
C LEU A 40 -8.64 -1.39 -6.67
N GLY A 41 -7.49 -0.69 -6.57
CA GLY A 41 -7.19 0.42 -7.47
C GLY A 41 -6.73 -0.07 -8.83
N ARG A 42 -6.46 0.88 -9.72
CA ARG A 42 -6.01 0.56 -11.07
C ARG A 42 -4.58 0.05 -11.06
N TRP A 43 -4.23 -0.64 -12.14
CA TRP A 43 -2.84 -0.97 -12.41
C TRP A 43 -2.08 0.29 -12.80
N HIS A 44 -0.90 0.49 -12.19
CA HIS A 44 -0.01 1.59 -12.53
C HIS A 44 1.31 1.00 -13.01
N ASP A 45 1.36 0.63 -14.29
CA ASP A 45 2.61 0.13 -14.87
C ASP A 45 3.66 1.24 -14.94
N GLU A 46 3.23 2.49 -15.16
CA GLU A 46 4.11 3.65 -15.09
C GLU A 46 4.12 4.20 -13.67
N LEU A 47 5.25 4.79 -13.28
CA LEU A 47 5.41 5.24 -11.90
C LEU A 47 4.49 6.40 -11.58
N VAL A 48 3.87 6.36 -10.40
CA VAL A 48 2.98 7.41 -9.93
C VAL A 48 3.32 7.78 -8.49
N GLY A 49 3.11 9.06 -8.15
CA GLY A 49 3.28 9.55 -6.78
C GLY A 49 4.67 9.26 -6.24
N PRO A 50 4.77 8.86 -4.97
CA PRO A 50 6.05 8.56 -4.35
C PRO A 50 6.59 7.18 -4.68
N HIS A 51 5.86 6.37 -5.42
CA HIS A 51 6.18 4.95 -5.60
C HIS A 51 7.29 4.77 -6.63
N PRO A 52 8.39 4.07 -6.27
CA PRO A 52 9.53 3.90 -7.16
C PRO A 52 9.41 2.72 -8.10
N GLN A 53 8.31 1.98 -8.03
CA GLN A 53 8.04 0.83 -8.90
C GLN A 53 6.58 0.84 -9.31
N SER A 54 6.26 0.06 -10.35
CA SER A 54 4.88 -0.18 -10.73
C SER A 54 4.12 -0.80 -9.58
N MET A 55 2.84 -0.48 -9.43
CA MET A 55 2.06 -1.00 -8.31
C MET A 55 0.56 -0.91 -8.58
N PHE A 56 -0.23 -1.61 -7.77
CA PHE A 56 -1.63 -1.29 -7.60
C PHE A 56 -1.95 -1.17 -6.11
N GLN A 57 -2.99 -0.42 -5.80
CA GLN A 57 -3.36 -0.12 -4.43
C GLN A 57 -4.57 -0.95 -4.01
N ILE A 58 -4.57 -1.38 -2.76
CA ILE A 58 -5.72 -1.99 -2.11
C ILE A 58 -6.09 -1.10 -0.93
N ALA A 59 -7.30 -0.53 -0.97
CA ALA A 59 -7.81 0.25 0.16
C ALA A 59 -8.72 -0.65 1.00
N PHE A 60 -8.57 -0.60 2.31
CA PHE A 60 -9.38 -1.46 3.17
C PHE A 60 -9.65 -0.80 4.52
N PRO A 61 -10.80 -1.12 5.15
CA PRO A 61 -11.14 -0.53 6.43
C PRO A 61 -10.34 -1.15 7.56
N ALA A 62 -10.24 -0.43 8.67
CA ALA A 62 -9.44 -0.86 9.82
C ALA A 62 -9.89 -2.20 10.39
N ASP A 63 -11.18 -2.49 10.36
CA ASP A 63 -11.69 -3.74 10.93
C ASP A 63 -11.32 -4.97 10.08
N MET A 64 -10.80 -4.77 8.89
CA MET A 64 -10.30 -5.84 8.03
C MET A 64 -8.82 -6.15 8.28
N PHE A 65 -8.11 -5.28 8.99
CA PHE A 65 -6.65 -5.37 9.13
C PHE A 65 -6.23 -6.72 9.72
N GLY A 66 -6.87 -7.15 10.80
CA GLY A 66 -6.46 -8.36 11.52
C GLY A 66 -6.59 -9.64 10.69
N ALA A 67 -7.52 -9.68 9.76
CA ALA A 67 -7.67 -10.82 8.86
C ALA A 67 -6.83 -10.68 7.60
N PHE A 68 -6.80 -9.49 7.03
CA PHE A 68 -6.19 -9.27 5.72
C PHE A 68 -4.67 -9.21 5.78
N VAL A 69 -4.11 -8.49 6.74
CA VAL A 69 -2.66 -8.27 6.77
C VAL A 69 -1.88 -9.56 7.01
N PRO A 70 -2.25 -10.42 7.98
CA PRO A 70 -1.58 -11.71 8.09
C PRO A 70 -1.73 -12.59 6.85
N TRP A 71 -2.92 -12.56 6.23
CA TRP A 71 -3.14 -13.30 4.98
C TRP A 71 -2.19 -12.79 3.90
N LEU A 72 -2.06 -11.47 3.77
CA LEU A 72 -1.19 -10.85 2.77
C LEU A 72 0.27 -11.20 3.02
N MET A 73 0.70 -11.19 4.28
CA MET A 73 2.06 -11.60 4.64
C MET A 73 2.40 -12.97 4.09
N LEU A 74 1.45 -13.90 4.17
CA LEU A 74 1.69 -15.29 3.76
C LEU A 74 1.46 -15.52 2.27
N ASN A 75 0.71 -14.64 1.60
CA ASN A 75 0.26 -14.90 0.23
C ASN A 75 0.79 -13.89 -0.80
N ARG A 76 1.66 -12.97 -0.41
CA ARG A 76 2.16 -11.93 -1.31
C ARG A 76 3.07 -12.44 -2.43
N ASP A 77 3.45 -13.69 -2.41
CA ASP A 77 4.23 -14.33 -3.48
C ASP A 77 5.51 -13.57 -3.82
N ASP A 78 6.29 -13.24 -2.78
CA ASP A 78 7.55 -12.50 -2.86
C ASP A 78 7.43 -11.07 -3.40
N LEU A 79 6.22 -10.57 -3.63
CA LEU A 79 6.02 -9.18 -4.02
C LEU A 79 6.26 -8.27 -2.83
N VAL A 80 6.88 -7.11 -3.07
CA VAL A 80 7.08 -6.13 -2.02
C VAL A 80 5.75 -5.43 -1.77
N VAL A 81 5.43 -5.22 -0.49
CA VAL A 81 4.18 -4.58 -0.08
C VAL A 81 4.47 -3.47 0.90
N LEU A 82 3.87 -2.32 0.66
CA LEU A 82 3.84 -1.20 1.61
C LEU A 82 2.43 -1.09 2.18
N ILE A 83 2.32 -1.09 3.50
CA ILE A 83 1.03 -0.82 4.15
C ILE A 83 1.17 0.45 4.97
N HIS A 84 0.22 1.36 4.82
CA HIS A 84 0.21 2.58 5.60
C HIS A 84 -1.21 2.97 5.98
N PRO A 85 -1.37 3.68 7.11
CA PRO A 85 -2.70 4.20 7.46
C PRO A 85 -3.04 5.43 6.62
N GLU A 86 -4.30 5.84 6.68
CA GLU A 86 -4.77 7.07 6.08
C GLU A 86 -5.18 8.02 7.20
N THR A 87 -4.23 8.81 7.71
CA THR A 87 -4.49 9.75 8.82
C THR A 87 -4.67 11.18 8.34
N GLY A 88 -4.45 11.45 7.06
CA GLY A 88 -4.51 12.80 6.51
C GLY A 88 -3.15 13.46 6.35
N ASP A 89 -2.09 12.83 6.83
CA ASP A 89 -0.72 13.31 6.68
C ASP A 89 0.05 12.33 5.80
N ASP A 90 0.02 12.56 4.49
CA ASP A 90 0.55 11.60 3.53
C ASP A 90 2.03 11.32 3.73
N LEU A 91 2.82 12.36 4.02
CA LEU A 91 4.26 12.15 4.23
C LEU A 91 4.51 11.24 5.42
N THR A 92 3.90 11.53 6.56
CA THR A 92 4.08 10.73 7.77
C THR A 92 3.55 9.31 7.57
N ASP A 93 2.40 9.18 6.92
CA ASP A 93 1.79 7.87 6.69
C ASP A 93 2.68 6.97 5.84
N HIS A 94 3.42 7.54 4.89
CA HIS A 94 4.32 6.78 4.01
C HIS A 94 5.72 6.59 4.59
N THR A 95 6.03 7.20 5.73
CA THR A 95 7.36 7.10 6.34
C THR A 95 7.28 6.53 7.75
N ALA A 96 6.96 7.38 8.75
CA ALA A 96 6.99 6.95 10.15
C ALA A 96 5.92 5.88 10.46
N HIS A 97 4.79 5.92 9.76
CA HIS A 97 3.69 5.00 10.01
C HIS A 97 3.69 3.79 9.07
N ALA A 98 4.67 3.69 8.20
CA ALA A 98 4.67 2.66 7.15
C ALA A 98 5.15 1.32 7.68
N ALA A 99 4.54 0.25 7.14
CA ALA A 99 5.01 -1.11 7.35
C ALA A 99 5.33 -1.72 5.99
N TRP A 100 6.45 -2.44 5.91
CA TRP A 100 6.90 -3.02 4.66
C TRP A 100 7.02 -4.54 4.78
N PHE A 101 6.68 -5.24 3.71
CA PHE A 101 6.93 -6.67 3.60
C PHE A 101 7.81 -6.93 2.40
N GLY A 102 8.86 -7.72 2.61
CA GLY A 102 9.78 -8.13 1.55
C GLY A 102 10.99 -7.23 1.41
N ALA A 103 10.80 -5.93 1.39
CA ALA A 103 11.87 -4.95 1.29
C ALA A 103 11.31 -3.58 1.64
N VAL A 104 12.20 -2.65 1.99
CA VAL A 104 11.86 -1.24 2.14
C VAL A 104 12.34 -0.54 0.88
N LEU A 105 11.41 -0.01 0.09
CA LEU A 105 11.78 0.68 -1.14
C LEU A 105 12.01 2.17 -0.87
N PRO A 106 12.91 2.80 -1.64
CA PRO A 106 13.21 4.23 -1.48
C PRO A 106 12.11 5.07 -2.13
N LEU A 107 11.11 5.46 -1.34
CA LEU A 107 10.02 6.29 -1.87
C LEU A 107 10.56 7.63 -2.31
N ARG A 108 9.95 8.20 -3.35
CA ARG A 108 10.29 9.52 -3.88
C ARG A 108 9.52 10.56 -3.09
N LEU A 109 10.10 11.02 -1.98
CA LEU A 109 9.41 11.89 -1.02
C LEU A 109 9.14 13.27 -1.57
N GLU A 110 9.81 13.67 -2.64
CA GLU A 110 9.53 14.94 -3.30
C GLU A 110 8.11 15.02 -3.85
N ALA A 111 7.44 13.88 -4.03
CA ALA A 111 6.04 13.87 -4.42
C ALA A 111 5.14 14.54 -3.36
N PHE A 112 5.62 14.66 -2.13
CA PHE A 112 4.91 15.35 -1.05
C PHE A 112 5.44 16.76 -0.80
N GLY A 113 6.24 17.32 -1.69
CA GLY A 113 7.02 18.51 -1.43
C GLY A 113 6.21 19.71 -0.95
N SER A 114 5.15 20.09 -1.66
CA SER A 114 4.38 21.27 -1.29
C SER A 114 3.63 21.05 0.03
N ARG A 115 3.10 19.86 0.25
CA ARG A 115 2.46 19.50 1.49
C ARG A 115 3.45 19.53 2.65
N LYS A 116 4.64 18.98 2.44
CA LYS A 116 5.70 18.98 3.41
C LYS A 116 6.08 20.41 3.81
N SER A 117 6.16 21.30 2.84
CA SER A 117 6.45 22.72 3.10
C SER A 117 5.34 23.35 3.92
N ALA A 118 4.10 23.06 3.62
CA ALA A 118 2.96 23.63 4.31
C ALA A 118 2.87 23.20 5.78
N ASN A 119 3.47 22.09 6.12
CA ASN A 119 3.37 21.52 7.46
C ASN A 119 4.48 21.97 8.41
N LYS A 120 5.28 22.90 8.01
CA LYS A 120 6.34 23.41 8.86
C LYS A 120 5.84 24.37 9.91
#